data_c8a2d7bda784a7b74ece9e338e50db8b
#
_entry.id   c8a2d7bda784a7b74ece9e338e50db8b
#
_cell.length_a   1.000
_cell.length_b   1.000
_cell.length_c   1.000
_cell.angle_alpha   90.00
_cell.angle_beta   90.00
_cell.angle_gamma   90.00
#
_symmetry.space_group_name_H-M   'P 1'
#
loop_
_entity.id
_entity.type
_entity.pdbx_description
1 polymer ?
#
loop_
_entity_poly.entity_id
_entity_poly.type
_entity_poly.pdbx_seq_one_letter_code
_entity_poly.pdbx_strand_id
1 'polypeptide(L)'
;MLSSSDFMKYLKFIVLLMFVGMQSCAYYNTFYNAEEYFAEAQKLTRENQTEIVSRDEINLYSKAIEKSKKLLQRYPESKYRDDAQFIIAKAYYFKGDYL
;
A
#
# COMPACT_ATOMS: atom_id res chain seq x y z
N MET A 1 -24.99 9.88 -35.68
CA MET A 1 -24.81 11.01 -34.79
C MET A 1 -25.60 10.76 -33.51
N LEU A 2 -24.94 10.83 -32.34
CA LEU A 2 -25.61 10.58 -31.05
C LEU A 2 -26.50 11.78 -30.72
N SER A 3 -27.72 11.52 -30.23
CA SER A 3 -28.59 12.58 -29.71
C SER A 3 -28.01 13.09 -28.39
N SER A 4 -28.40 14.31 -27.96
CA SER A 4 -27.88 14.86 -26.69
C SER A 4 -28.25 14.02 -25.48
N SER A 5 -29.39 13.33 -25.50
CA SER A 5 -29.78 12.40 -24.42
C SER A 5 -28.88 11.16 -24.39
N ASP A 6 -28.52 10.61 -25.55
CA ASP A 6 -27.59 9.47 -25.64
C ASP A 6 -26.18 9.88 -25.19
N PHE A 7 -25.74 11.06 -25.57
CA PHE A 7 -24.45 11.61 -25.16
C PHE A 7 -24.36 11.74 -23.63
N MET A 8 -25.41 12.26 -23.00
CA MET A 8 -25.45 12.40 -21.54
C MET A 8 -25.41 11.04 -20.85
N LYS A 9 -26.09 10.04 -21.41
CA LYS A 9 -26.11 8.66 -20.88
C LYS A 9 -24.71 8.04 -20.92
N TYR A 10 -24.03 8.17 -22.05
CA TYR A 10 -22.63 7.68 -22.19
C TYR A 10 -21.67 8.45 -21.31
N LEU A 11 -21.86 9.75 -21.17
CA LEU A 11 -21.03 10.58 -20.31
C LEU A 11 -21.10 10.14 -18.85
N LYS A 12 -22.30 9.86 -18.34
CA LYS A 12 -22.51 9.34 -16.98
C LYS A 12 -21.79 8.00 -16.80
N PHE A 13 -21.88 7.10 -17.77
CA PHE A 13 -21.24 5.81 -17.75
C PHE A 13 -19.71 5.94 -17.73
N ILE A 14 -19.16 6.81 -18.54
CA ILE A 14 -17.72 7.09 -18.61
C ILE A 14 -17.23 7.66 -17.28
N VAL A 15 -17.95 8.61 -16.69
CA VAL A 15 -17.60 9.21 -15.39
C VAL A 15 -17.59 8.16 -14.29
N LEU A 16 -18.58 7.26 -14.29
CA LEU A 16 -18.66 6.17 -13.32
C LEU A 16 -17.46 5.22 -13.44
N LEU A 17 -17.07 4.85 -14.67
CA LEU A 17 -15.91 3.99 -14.93
C LEU A 17 -14.62 4.66 -14.48
N MET A 18 -14.47 5.96 -14.74
CA MET A 18 -13.29 6.71 -14.29
C MET A 18 -13.19 6.76 -12.77
N PHE A 19 -14.31 6.95 -12.10
CA PHE A 19 -14.36 6.99 -10.63
C PHE A 19 -13.92 5.65 -10.02
N VAL A 20 -14.41 4.53 -10.54
CA VAL A 20 -14.01 3.18 -10.10
C VAL A 20 -12.52 2.94 -10.35
N GLY A 21 -12.01 3.37 -11.52
CA GLY A 21 -10.60 3.27 -11.86
C GLY A 21 -9.70 4.04 -10.89
N MET A 22 -10.12 5.23 -10.48
CA MET A 22 -9.36 6.06 -9.52
C MET A 22 -9.25 5.38 -8.15
N GLN A 23 -10.30 4.72 -7.67
CA GLN A 23 -10.27 3.99 -6.42
C GLN A 23 -9.28 2.82 -6.48
N SER A 24 -9.28 2.06 -7.59
CA SER A 24 -8.33 0.96 -7.80
C SER A 24 -6.88 1.44 -7.78
N CYS A 25 -6.60 2.57 -8.43
CA CYS A 25 -5.26 3.16 -8.43
C CYS A 25 -4.84 3.63 -7.04
N ALA A 26 -5.78 4.14 -6.23
CA ALA A 26 -5.48 4.66 -4.90
C ALA A 26 -4.98 3.56 -3.96
N TYR A 27 -5.65 2.40 -3.89
CA TYR A 27 -5.20 1.32 -3.01
C TYR A 27 -3.95 0.62 -3.55
N TYR A 28 -3.81 0.51 -4.88
CA TYR A 28 -2.60 -0.03 -5.47
C TYR A 28 -1.39 0.84 -5.11
N ASN A 29 -1.55 2.16 -5.19
CA ASN A 29 -0.49 3.10 -4.87
C ASN A 29 -0.09 3.01 -3.39
N THR A 30 -1.07 2.89 -2.49
CA THR A 30 -0.82 2.70 -1.06
C THR A 30 -0.06 1.41 -0.80
N PHE A 31 -0.45 0.32 -1.45
CA PHE A 31 0.22 -0.97 -1.33
C PHE A 31 1.64 -0.92 -1.90
N TYR A 32 1.82 -0.30 -3.06
CA TYR A 32 3.13 -0.13 -3.68
C TYR A 32 4.09 0.61 -2.75
N ASN A 33 3.63 1.67 -2.10
CA ASN A 33 4.44 2.42 -1.16
C ASN A 33 4.83 1.57 0.05
N ALA A 34 3.91 0.75 0.56
CA ALA A 34 4.21 -0.17 1.66
C ALA A 34 5.30 -1.16 1.26
N GLU A 35 5.20 -1.76 0.07
CA GLU A 35 6.20 -2.69 -0.46
C GLU A 35 7.56 -2.03 -0.65
N GLU A 36 7.57 -0.81 -1.18
CA GLU A 36 8.81 -0.06 -1.41
C GLU A 36 9.56 0.19 -0.10
N TYR A 37 8.87 0.71 0.90
CA TYR A 37 9.47 0.96 2.20
C TYR A 37 9.99 -0.34 2.84
N PHE A 38 9.21 -1.41 2.72
CA PHE A 38 9.60 -2.71 3.26
C PHE A 38 10.84 -3.26 2.54
N ALA A 39 10.89 -3.17 1.22
CA ALA A 39 12.03 -3.63 0.42
C ALA A 39 13.30 -2.86 0.75
N GLU A 40 13.20 -1.53 0.89
CA GLU A 40 14.33 -0.69 1.29
C GLU A 40 14.82 -1.04 2.69
N ALA A 41 13.89 -1.25 3.62
CA ALA A 41 14.24 -1.66 4.99
C ALA A 41 14.96 -3.00 4.99
N GLN A 42 14.48 -3.97 4.23
CA GLN A 42 15.12 -5.29 4.12
C GLN A 42 16.51 -5.21 3.51
N LYS A 43 16.70 -4.32 2.54
CA LYS A 43 18.02 -4.09 1.95
C LYS A 43 18.99 -3.60 3.03
N LEU A 44 18.58 -2.63 3.84
CA LEU A 44 19.42 -2.13 4.94
C LEU A 44 19.69 -3.24 5.98
N THR A 45 18.69 -4.06 6.29
CA THR A 45 18.87 -5.18 7.22
C THR A 45 19.90 -6.17 6.69
N ARG A 46 19.89 -6.49 5.40
CA ARG A 46 20.88 -7.38 4.78
C ARG A 46 22.29 -6.78 4.79
N GLU A 47 22.39 -5.46 4.62
CA GLU A 47 23.66 -4.75 4.62
C GLU A 47 24.19 -4.47 6.02
N ASN A 48 23.33 -4.53 7.02
CA ASN A 48 23.71 -4.27 8.41
C ASN A 48 24.42 -5.52 8.98
N GLN A 49 25.69 -5.33 9.31
CA GLN A 49 26.53 -6.41 9.85
C GLN A 49 26.48 -6.49 11.38
N THR A 50 25.67 -5.66 12.02
CA THR A 50 25.51 -5.63 13.48
C THR A 50 24.18 -6.29 13.87
N GLU A 51 24.08 -6.71 15.12
CA GLU A 51 22.84 -7.25 15.67
C GLU A 51 21.84 -6.15 16.06
N ILE A 52 22.31 -4.90 16.06
CA ILE A 52 21.50 -3.75 16.48
C ILE A 52 20.81 -3.17 15.24
N VAL A 53 19.49 -3.06 15.32
CA VAL A 53 18.69 -2.47 14.24
C VAL A 53 18.99 -0.98 14.18
N SER A 54 19.36 -0.49 13.00
CA SER A 54 19.67 0.92 12.81
C SER A 54 18.43 1.81 12.84
N ARG A 55 18.64 3.10 13.06
CA ARG A 55 17.55 4.07 13.06
C ARG A 55 16.84 4.14 11.70
N ASP A 56 17.61 4.05 10.63
CA ASP A 56 17.06 4.08 9.26
C ASP A 56 16.21 2.86 8.98
N GLU A 57 16.64 1.66 9.43
CA GLU A 57 15.85 0.45 9.34
C GLU A 57 14.53 0.62 10.09
N ILE A 58 14.57 1.10 11.33
CA ILE A 58 13.37 1.32 12.15
C ILE A 58 12.41 2.28 11.44
N ASN A 59 12.92 3.37 10.89
CA ASN A 59 12.09 4.35 10.19
C ASN A 59 11.41 3.76 8.96
N LEU A 60 12.14 2.99 8.16
CA LEU A 60 11.59 2.38 6.94
C LEU A 60 10.56 1.28 7.28
N TYR A 61 10.85 0.43 8.26
CA TYR A 61 9.87 -0.56 8.71
C TYR A 61 8.62 0.11 9.28
N SER A 62 8.79 1.19 10.02
CA SER A 62 7.65 1.95 10.56
C SER A 62 6.77 2.54 9.47
N LYS A 63 7.38 3.06 8.40
CA LYS A 63 6.63 3.57 7.24
C LYS A 63 5.90 2.47 6.50
N ALA A 64 6.54 1.31 6.36
CA ALA A 64 5.89 0.15 5.73
C ALA A 64 4.66 -0.29 6.53
N ILE A 65 4.77 -0.32 7.85
CA ILE A 65 3.65 -0.64 8.75
C ILE A 65 2.53 0.39 8.60
N GLU A 66 2.87 1.67 8.61
CA GLU A 66 1.89 2.77 8.47
C GLU A 66 1.09 2.64 7.17
N LYS A 67 1.77 2.44 6.05
CA LYS A 67 1.12 2.31 4.75
C LYS A 67 0.29 1.04 4.64
N SER A 68 0.77 -0.06 5.20
CA SER A 68 0.02 -1.32 5.22
C SER A 68 -1.25 -1.20 6.08
N LYS A 69 -1.16 -0.58 7.25
CA LYS A 69 -2.33 -0.33 8.11
C LYS A 69 -3.34 0.58 7.41
N LYS A 70 -2.87 1.60 6.71
CA LYS A 70 -3.72 2.52 5.95
C LYS A 70 -4.52 1.75 4.89
N LEU A 71 -3.87 0.82 4.18
CA LEU A 71 -4.54 -0.02 3.20
C LEU A 71 -5.64 -0.85 3.85
N LEU A 72 -5.35 -1.49 4.98
CA LEU A 72 -6.33 -2.33 5.68
C LEU A 72 -7.52 -1.52 6.20
N GLN A 73 -7.28 -0.30 6.66
CA GLN A 73 -8.34 0.57 7.18
C GLN A 73 -9.24 1.12 6.08
N ARG A 74 -8.65 1.54 4.97
CA ARG A 74 -9.38 2.19 3.87
C ARG A 74 -9.96 1.21 2.86
N TYR A 75 -9.28 0.08 2.66
CA TYR A 75 -9.62 -0.89 1.62
C TYR A 75 -9.58 -2.32 2.16
N PRO A 76 -10.45 -2.64 3.15
CA PRO A 76 -10.41 -3.96 3.81
C PRO A 76 -10.72 -5.13 2.88
N GLU A 77 -11.40 -4.86 1.75
CA GLU A 77 -11.73 -5.89 0.75
C GLU A 77 -10.72 -5.95 -0.39
N SER A 78 -9.58 -5.25 -0.27
CA SER A 78 -8.54 -5.24 -1.29
C SER A 78 -7.92 -6.64 -1.44
N LYS A 79 -7.54 -6.98 -2.67
CA LYS A 79 -6.78 -8.20 -2.95
C LYS A 79 -5.40 -8.21 -2.29
N TYR A 80 -4.92 -7.06 -1.84
CA TYR A 80 -3.62 -6.93 -1.16
C TYR A 80 -3.72 -7.01 0.36
N ARG A 81 -4.89 -7.32 0.90
CA ARG A 81 -5.14 -7.39 2.34
C ARG A 81 -4.16 -8.36 3.04
N ASP A 82 -4.05 -9.57 2.53
CA ASP A 82 -3.17 -10.59 3.13
C ASP A 82 -1.71 -10.18 3.04
N ASP A 83 -1.31 -9.62 1.90
CA ASP A 83 0.06 -9.13 1.71
C ASP A 83 0.38 -7.99 2.66
N ALA A 84 -0.57 -7.08 2.89
CA ALA A 84 -0.40 -5.97 3.83
C ALA A 84 -0.25 -6.49 5.27
N GLN A 85 -1.04 -7.47 5.68
CA GLN A 85 -0.93 -8.11 6.99
C GLN A 85 0.43 -8.77 7.16
N PHE A 86 0.93 -9.42 6.12
CA PHE A 86 2.24 -10.06 6.11
C PHE A 86 3.37 -9.03 6.28
N ILE A 87 3.28 -7.91 5.58
CA ILE A 87 4.27 -6.81 5.70
C ILE A 87 4.27 -6.28 7.14
N ILE A 88 3.10 -6.06 7.73
CA ILE A 88 2.99 -5.57 9.11
C ILE A 88 3.71 -6.52 10.07
N ALA A 89 3.41 -7.81 9.99
CA ALA A 89 3.99 -8.81 10.88
C ALA A 89 5.51 -8.88 10.72
N LYS A 90 6.00 -8.94 9.49
CA LYS A 90 7.44 -9.01 9.22
C LYS A 90 8.17 -7.72 9.63
N ALA A 91 7.56 -6.58 9.37
CA ALA A 91 8.17 -5.30 9.71
C ALA A 91 8.31 -5.13 11.22
N TYR A 92 7.31 -5.54 12.00
CA TYR A 92 7.44 -5.56 13.46
C TYR A 92 8.54 -6.50 13.91
N TYR A 93 8.63 -7.68 13.32
CA TYR A 93 9.67 -8.65 13.67
C TYR A 93 11.07 -8.07 13.43
N PHE A 94 11.33 -7.55 12.24
CA PHE A 94 12.66 -7.02 11.90
C PHE A 94 12.98 -5.73 12.63
N LYS A 95 11.96 -4.96 12.98
CA LYS A 95 12.13 -3.74 13.77
C LYS A 95 12.50 -4.05 15.24
N GLY A 96 12.19 -5.25 15.69
CA GLY A 96 12.45 -5.67 17.06
C GLY A 96 11.29 -5.44 18.03
N ASP A 97 10.10 -5.12 17.52
CA ASP A 97 8.90 -4.82 18.32
C ASP A 97 7.97 -6.05 18.42
N TYR A 98 8.53 -7.22 18.72
CA TYR A 98 7.73 -8.45 18.78
C TYR A 98 7.35 -8.86 20.20
N LEU A 99 7.53 -7.97 21.16
CA LEU A 99 7.14 -8.20 22.55
C LEU A 99 6.05 -7.24 22.99
#